data_71aee630ce7f6a209f16efd5ec7e021a
#
_entry.id   71aee630ce7f6a209f16efd5ec7e021a
#
_cell.length_a   1.000
_cell.length_b   1.000
_cell.length_c   1.000
_cell.angle_alpha   90.00
_cell.angle_beta   90.00
_cell.angle_gamma   90.00
#
_symmetry.space_group_name_H-M   'P 1'
#
loop_
_entity.id
_entity.type
_entity.pdbx_description
1 polymer ?
#
loop_
_entity_poly.entity_id
_entity_poly.type
_entity_poly.pdbx_seq_one_letter_code
_entity_poly.pdbx_strand_id
1 'polypeptide(L)'
;MARDVPAERRRGESAEVAARRVRYEVLEEIRAETGATRILTAHQRDDQVETVLLRLLAGSGLEGLAGIPERRGALLRPLLNVPRAAIEAFLAEAGIEPVRDPTNRDPSIRRNRLRHELIPRLAAESPDLKAVVLAVRDRSQRLRSRLDAAFAAHFREAPIEGGLGTQRLLAVPGVLRPAALRWWLRAAGVATPPSSSSMEAFLSGITLSGRGRLELPGGGRALVARGGRVAVAGPKPRLAPFSYTFEPPGEVELVELGLRLRVRRSAVEPWMLRGEPDRAALAGQAAEFAVATVRGRR
;
A
#
# COMPACT_ATOMS: atom_id res chain seq x y z
N MET A 1 -25.28 13.39 5.88
CA MET A 1 -25.09 11.92 5.87
C MET A 1 -24.50 11.46 7.18
N ALA A 2 -25.15 10.54 7.91
CA ALA A 2 -24.58 9.85 9.05
C ALA A 2 -24.09 8.47 8.60
N ARG A 3 -22.91 8.05 9.06
CA ARG A 3 -22.33 6.74 8.77
C ARG A 3 -21.98 6.03 10.08
N ASP A 4 -22.26 4.74 10.14
CA ASP A 4 -21.87 3.88 11.26
C ASP A 4 -20.44 3.37 11.05
N VAL A 5 -19.46 4.09 11.61
CA VAL A 5 -18.04 3.75 11.47
C VAL A 5 -17.70 2.37 12.03
N PRO A 6 -18.21 1.92 13.19
CA PRO A 6 -18.01 0.56 13.69
C PRO A 6 -18.44 -0.52 12.68
N ALA A 7 -19.62 -0.38 12.05
CA ALA A 7 -20.11 -1.33 11.06
C ALA A 7 -19.28 -1.36 9.77
N GLU A 8 -18.68 -0.23 9.39
CA GLU A 8 -17.83 -0.11 8.19
C GLU A 8 -16.36 -0.43 8.43
N ARG A 9 -15.97 -0.84 9.63
CA ARG A 9 -14.59 -1.15 9.99
C ARG A 9 -14.08 -2.41 9.29
N ARG A 10 -12.93 -2.31 8.62
CA ARG A 10 -12.29 -3.43 7.93
C ARG A 10 -11.44 -4.26 8.89
N ARG A 11 -11.24 -5.54 8.59
CA ARG A 11 -10.41 -6.43 9.41
C ARG A 11 -8.98 -5.88 9.54
N GLY A 12 -8.51 -5.71 10.78
CA GLY A 12 -7.17 -5.17 11.08
C GLY A 12 -7.06 -3.64 11.06
N GLU A 13 -8.16 -2.92 10.78
CA GLU A 13 -8.19 -1.46 10.77
C GLU A 13 -8.45 -0.93 12.20
N SER A 14 -7.68 0.07 12.67
CA SER A 14 -8.00 0.74 13.92
C SER A 14 -9.25 1.62 13.77
N ALA A 15 -9.95 1.91 14.89
CA ALA A 15 -11.13 2.78 14.86
C ALA A 15 -10.82 4.17 14.29
N GLU A 16 -9.65 4.74 14.61
CA GLU A 16 -9.21 6.05 14.09
C GLU A 16 -9.00 6.02 12.58
N VAL A 17 -8.35 4.96 12.06
CA VAL A 17 -8.12 4.78 10.62
C VAL A 17 -9.44 4.59 9.89
N ALA A 18 -10.37 3.78 10.42
CA ALA A 18 -11.70 3.58 9.87
C ALA A 18 -12.49 4.89 9.81
N ALA A 19 -12.56 5.62 10.93
CA ALA A 19 -13.25 6.91 11.01
C ALA A 19 -12.68 7.94 10.01
N ARG A 20 -11.35 7.96 9.88
CA ARG A 20 -10.70 8.83 8.90
C ARG A 20 -11.05 8.44 7.47
N ARG A 21 -11.03 7.16 7.13
CA ARG A 21 -11.37 6.65 5.79
C ARG A 21 -12.82 6.99 5.44
N VAL A 22 -13.76 6.62 6.30
CA VAL A 22 -15.20 6.87 6.10
C VAL A 22 -15.48 8.37 5.93
N ARG A 23 -14.85 9.22 6.74
CA ARG A 23 -14.97 10.69 6.60
C ARG A 23 -14.58 11.17 5.19
N TYR A 24 -13.47 10.68 4.65
CA TYR A 24 -13.05 11.12 3.31
C TYR A 24 -13.90 10.51 2.19
N GLU A 25 -14.42 9.31 2.37
CA GLU A 25 -15.37 8.69 1.45
C GLU A 25 -16.65 9.52 1.39
N VAL A 26 -17.24 9.90 2.54
CA VAL A 26 -18.43 10.76 2.63
C VAL A 26 -18.18 12.14 2.02
N LEU A 27 -17.03 12.75 2.29
CA LEU A 27 -16.70 14.06 1.69
C LEU A 27 -16.60 13.99 0.17
N GLU A 28 -16.10 12.89 -0.38
CA GLU A 28 -16.02 12.70 -1.83
C GLU A 28 -17.40 12.41 -2.44
N GLU A 29 -18.26 11.66 -1.76
CA GLU A 29 -19.67 11.46 -2.15
C GLU A 29 -20.40 12.81 -2.21
N ILE A 30 -20.33 13.62 -1.15
CA ILE A 30 -20.92 14.97 -1.11
C ILE A 30 -20.36 15.85 -2.23
N ARG A 31 -19.05 15.81 -2.46
CA ARG A 31 -18.42 16.57 -3.55
C ARG A 31 -19.02 16.20 -4.91
N ALA A 32 -19.21 14.89 -5.15
CA ALA A 32 -19.80 14.40 -6.40
C ALA A 32 -21.28 14.79 -6.54
N GLU A 33 -22.05 14.65 -5.47
CA GLU A 33 -23.49 14.98 -5.46
C GLU A 33 -23.75 16.48 -5.67
N THR A 34 -22.89 17.34 -5.09
CA THR A 34 -23.04 18.80 -5.17
C THR A 34 -22.37 19.42 -6.40
N GLY A 35 -21.63 18.63 -7.19
CA GLY A 35 -20.83 19.17 -8.30
C GLY A 35 -19.65 20.02 -7.85
N ALA A 36 -19.26 19.99 -6.57
CA ALA A 36 -18.15 20.77 -6.05
C ALA A 36 -16.81 20.32 -6.67
N THR A 37 -15.98 21.27 -7.04
CA THR A 37 -14.67 20.99 -7.67
C THR A 37 -13.60 20.64 -6.65
N ARG A 38 -13.77 21.04 -5.37
CA ARG A 38 -12.77 20.91 -4.31
C ARG A 38 -13.43 20.55 -2.96
N ILE A 39 -12.65 19.87 -2.12
CA ILE A 39 -12.94 19.64 -0.71
C ILE A 39 -11.92 20.45 0.10
N LEU A 40 -12.39 21.30 0.99
CA LEU A 40 -11.53 22.05 1.89
C LEU A 40 -11.55 21.41 3.29
N THR A 41 -10.37 21.26 3.92
CA THR A 41 -10.28 20.81 5.31
C THR A 41 -9.42 21.76 6.13
N ALA A 42 -9.81 21.98 7.37
CA ALA A 42 -9.20 22.93 8.29
C ALA A 42 -7.96 22.38 9.03
N HIS A 43 -7.15 21.53 8.36
CA HIS A 43 -5.85 21.16 8.94
C HIS A 43 -4.99 22.41 9.02
N GLN A 44 -4.30 22.59 10.14
CA GLN A 44 -3.51 23.77 10.45
C GLN A 44 -2.06 23.41 10.82
N ARG A 45 -1.23 24.41 11.16
CA ARG A 45 0.21 24.22 11.33
C ARG A 45 0.59 23.23 12.44
N ASP A 46 -0.15 23.23 13.57
CA ASP A 46 0.13 22.28 14.66
C ASP A 46 -0.21 20.84 14.27
N ASP A 47 -1.17 20.61 13.34
CA ASP A 47 -1.42 19.30 12.77
C ASP A 47 -0.22 18.76 11.97
N GLN A 48 0.57 19.65 11.35
CA GLN A 48 1.83 19.27 10.72
C GLN A 48 2.83 18.77 11.75
N VAL A 49 3.03 19.54 12.84
CA VAL A 49 3.96 19.18 13.92
C VAL A 49 3.59 17.82 14.50
N GLU A 50 2.31 17.63 14.85
CA GLU A 50 1.80 16.34 15.35
C GLU A 50 2.06 15.20 14.37
N THR A 51 1.76 15.42 13.09
CA THR A 51 1.91 14.37 12.06
C THR A 51 3.37 13.99 11.85
N VAL A 52 4.28 14.96 11.81
CA VAL A 52 5.71 14.71 11.64
C VAL A 52 6.27 13.95 12.84
N LEU A 53 5.92 14.36 14.06
CA LEU A 53 6.35 13.68 15.29
C LEU A 53 5.80 12.26 15.37
N LEU A 54 4.51 12.04 15.09
CA LEU A 54 3.93 10.69 15.07
C LEU A 54 4.62 9.77 14.06
N ARG A 55 4.98 10.30 12.90
CA ARG A 55 5.67 9.54 11.85
C ARG A 55 7.13 9.28 12.18
N LEU A 56 7.79 10.24 12.83
CA LEU A 56 9.14 10.06 13.36
C LEU A 56 9.18 8.94 14.40
N LEU A 57 8.27 8.97 15.37
CA LEU A 57 8.11 7.93 16.39
C LEU A 57 7.73 6.55 15.83
N ALA A 58 7.12 6.53 14.65
CA ALA A 58 6.81 5.29 13.93
C ALA A 58 7.94 4.82 13.00
N GLY A 59 9.12 5.44 13.05
CA GLY A 59 10.27 5.09 12.19
C GLY A 59 10.05 5.41 10.71
N SER A 60 9.18 6.38 10.39
CA SER A 60 8.92 6.74 9.00
C SER A 60 10.13 7.41 8.37
N GLY A 61 10.44 6.99 7.15
CA GLY A 61 11.47 7.64 6.32
C GLY A 61 11.02 8.99 5.72
N LEU A 62 11.82 9.48 4.79
CA LEU A 62 11.69 10.81 4.15
C LEU A 62 10.26 11.15 3.72
N GLU A 63 9.54 10.22 3.09
CA GLU A 63 8.16 10.46 2.61
C GLU A 63 7.18 10.72 3.76
N GLY A 64 7.35 9.99 4.86
CA GLY A 64 6.54 10.20 6.06
C GLY A 64 6.83 11.56 6.68
N LEU A 65 8.09 11.93 6.81
CA LEU A 65 8.52 13.18 7.42
C LEU A 65 8.14 14.42 6.60
N ALA A 66 7.80 14.27 5.32
CA ALA A 66 7.26 15.36 4.50
C ALA A 66 5.89 15.90 4.98
N GLY A 67 5.30 15.32 6.01
CA GLY A 67 4.09 15.83 6.65
C GLY A 67 2.80 15.64 5.84
N ILE A 68 1.82 16.48 6.11
CA ILE A 68 0.54 16.50 5.42
C ILE A 68 0.69 17.34 4.14
N PRO A 69 0.32 16.83 2.95
CA PRO A 69 0.39 17.63 1.74
C PRO A 69 -0.72 18.69 1.70
N GLU A 70 -0.43 19.87 1.15
CA GLU A 70 -1.41 20.95 0.98
C GLU A 70 -2.55 20.52 0.03
N ARG A 71 -2.20 19.73 -0.99
CA ARG A 71 -3.14 19.20 -1.98
C ARG A 71 -3.02 17.70 -2.16
N ARG A 72 -4.17 17.02 -2.24
CA ARG A 72 -4.26 15.60 -2.60
C ARG A 72 -5.51 15.36 -3.45
N GLY A 73 -5.37 15.30 -4.76
CA GLY A 73 -6.51 15.25 -5.67
C GLY A 73 -7.40 16.48 -5.54
N ALA A 74 -8.69 16.29 -5.25
CA ALA A 74 -9.63 17.37 -5.02
C ALA A 74 -9.51 18.03 -3.63
N LEU A 75 -8.82 17.37 -2.69
CA LEU A 75 -8.69 17.84 -1.32
C LEU A 75 -7.61 18.92 -1.18
N LEU A 76 -7.97 20.06 -0.59
CA LEU A 76 -7.10 21.20 -0.29
C LEU A 76 -7.09 21.49 1.22
N ARG A 77 -5.99 22.04 1.72
CA ARG A 77 -5.78 22.41 3.13
C ARG A 77 -5.22 23.83 3.23
N PRO A 78 -6.08 24.85 3.05
CA PRO A 78 -5.62 26.23 2.96
C PRO A 78 -4.99 26.76 4.27
N LEU A 79 -5.39 26.21 5.42
CA LEU A 79 -4.90 26.66 6.74
C LEU A 79 -3.63 25.93 7.19
N LEU A 80 -3.04 25.08 6.38
CA LEU A 80 -1.97 24.16 6.78
C LEU A 80 -0.68 24.86 7.27
N ASN A 81 -0.47 26.11 6.90
CA ASN A 81 0.66 26.94 7.35
C ASN A 81 0.25 27.99 8.41
N VAL A 82 -1.04 28.05 8.76
CA VAL A 82 -1.57 29.00 9.75
C VAL A 82 -1.41 28.44 11.16
N PRO A 83 -0.83 29.19 12.12
CA PRO A 83 -0.77 28.75 13.51
C PRO A 83 -2.16 28.67 14.13
N ARG A 84 -2.35 27.71 15.05
CA ARG A 84 -3.60 27.57 15.78
C ARG A 84 -3.99 28.86 16.50
N ALA A 85 -3.03 29.53 17.15
CA ALA A 85 -3.26 30.78 17.85
C ALA A 85 -3.83 31.88 16.94
N ALA A 86 -3.39 31.97 15.70
CA ALA A 86 -3.93 32.95 14.74
C ALA A 86 -5.38 32.62 14.35
N ILE A 87 -5.73 31.34 14.25
CA ILE A 87 -7.11 30.91 13.99
C ILE A 87 -8.01 31.24 15.19
N GLU A 88 -7.54 30.96 16.39
CA GLU A 88 -8.27 31.27 17.64
C GLU A 88 -8.46 32.78 17.84
N ALA A 89 -7.46 33.60 17.53
CA ALA A 89 -7.56 35.06 17.56
C ALA A 89 -8.60 35.58 16.54
N PHE A 90 -8.57 35.07 15.31
CA PHE A 90 -9.57 35.42 14.30
C PHE A 90 -11.00 35.05 14.71
N LEU A 91 -11.21 33.87 15.28
CA LEU A 91 -12.52 33.43 15.76
C LEU A 91 -13.03 34.33 16.90
N ALA A 92 -12.14 34.71 17.84
CA ALA A 92 -12.45 35.62 18.94
C ALA A 92 -12.84 37.00 18.43
N GLU A 93 -12.08 37.57 17.48
CA GLU A 93 -12.39 38.84 16.83
C GLU A 93 -13.73 38.81 16.06
N ALA A 94 -14.03 37.70 15.38
CA ALA A 94 -15.27 37.50 14.68
C ALA A 94 -16.47 37.15 15.59
N GLY A 95 -16.29 37.00 16.89
CA GLY A 95 -17.33 36.61 17.85
C GLY A 95 -17.84 35.18 17.63
N ILE A 96 -17.03 34.32 17.01
CA ILE A 96 -17.41 32.93 16.71
C ILE A 96 -16.88 32.00 17.80
N GLU A 97 -17.79 31.31 18.50
CA GLU A 97 -17.41 30.31 19.50
C GLU A 97 -17.17 28.94 18.83
N PRO A 98 -15.94 28.38 18.97
CA PRO A 98 -15.64 27.08 18.34
C PRO A 98 -16.30 25.95 19.13
N VAL A 99 -16.84 24.97 18.41
CA VAL A 99 -17.36 23.72 19.00
C VAL A 99 -16.19 22.91 19.57
N ARG A 100 -16.30 22.50 20.82
CA ARG A 100 -15.31 21.67 21.53
C ARG A 100 -15.81 20.24 21.58
N ASP A 101 -15.20 19.36 20.79
CA ASP A 101 -15.46 17.94 20.83
C ASP A 101 -14.77 17.31 22.07
N PRO A 102 -15.52 16.66 22.99
CA PRO A 102 -14.96 16.02 24.18
C PRO A 102 -13.91 14.95 23.88
N THR A 103 -14.04 14.26 22.74
CA THR A 103 -13.10 13.21 22.32
C THR A 103 -11.68 13.74 22.07
N ASN A 104 -11.52 15.06 21.88
CA ASN A 104 -10.20 15.69 21.75
C ASN A 104 -9.34 15.62 23.02
N ARG A 105 -9.93 15.23 24.16
CA ARG A 105 -9.22 15.06 25.43
C ARG A 105 -8.98 13.59 25.79
N ASP A 106 -9.50 12.65 25.03
CA ASP A 106 -9.35 11.22 25.31
C ASP A 106 -7.87 10.79 25.17
N PRO A 107 -7.18 10.41 26.28
CA PRO A 107 -5.78 10.02 26.25
C PRO A 107 -5.55 8.65 25.62
N SER A 108 -6.59 7.84 25.41
CA SER A 108 -6.47 6.57 24.67
C SER A 108 -6.09 6.81 23.22
N ILE A 109 -6.43 7.97 22.67
CA ILE A 109 -6.08 8.38 21.31
C ILE A 109 -4.62 8.86 21.29
N ARG A 110 -3.78 8.16 20.56
CA ARG A 110 -2.33 8.44 20.47
C ARG A 110 -2.01 9.89 20.10
N ARG A 111 -2.82 10.50 19.23
CA ARG A 111 -2.65 11.89 18.81
C ARG A 111 -2.93 12.88 19.95
N ASN A 112 -3.93 12.61 20.77
CA ASN A 112 -4.24 13.44 21.92
C ASN A 112 -3.14 13.39 22.99
N ARG A 113 -2.59 12.18 23.26
CA ARG A 113 -1.41 12.07 24.15
C ARG A 113 -0.23 12.86 23.64
N LEU A 114 0.06 12.78 22.35
CA LEU A 114 1.13 13.58 21.75
C LEU A 114 0.89 15.07 21.97
N ARG A 115 -0.32 15.56 21.70
CA ARG A 115 -0.70 16.98 21.79
C ARG A 115 -0.67 17.50 23.22
N HIS A 116 -1.22 16.74 24.17
CA HIS A 116 -1.46 17.22 25.52
C HIS A 116 -0.35 16.87 26.52
N GLU A 117 0.47 15.87 26.24
CA GLU A 117 1.50 15.40 27.14
C GLU A 117 2.90 15.56 26.55
N LEU A 118 3.16 14.96 25.38
CA LEU A 118 4.53 14.86 24.86
C LEU A 118 5.03 16.19 24.29
N ILE A 119 4.24 16.87 23.45
CA ILE A 119 4.64 18.16 22.86
C ILE A 119 4.90 19.21 23.94
N PRO A 120 4.06 19.39 24.97
CA PRO A 120 4.35 20.35 26.04
C PRO A 120 5.64 20.04 26.79
N ARG A 121 5.92 18.78 27.12
CA ARG A 121 7.17 18.37 27.78
C ARG A 121 8.39 18.65 26.92
N LEU A 122 8.35 18.25 25.64
CA LEU A 122 9.45 18.54 24.72
C LEU A 122 9.64 20.03 24.47
N ALA A 123 8.57 20.83 24.47
CA ALA A 123 8.64 22.28 24.32
C ALA A 123 9.20 22.98 25.54
N ALA A 124 9.06 22.40 26.72
CA ALA A 124 9.70 22.91 27.93
C ALA A 124 11.23 22.78 27.89
N GLU A 125 11.72 21.66 27.31
CA GLU A 125 13.15 21.42 27.10
C GLU A 125 13.71 22.15 25.87
N SER A 126 12.88 22.34 24.85
CA SER A 126 13.25 22.96 23.56
C SER A 126 12.13 23.91 23.10
N PRO A 127 12.18 25.19 23.45
CA PRO A 127 11.15 26.17 23.06
C PRO A 127 10.91 26.25 21.56
N ASP A 128 11.94 25.99 20.76
CA ASP A 128 11.88 26.00 19.29
C ASP A 128 11.41 24.67 18.66
N LEU A 129 10.94 23.71 19.46
CA LEU A 129 10.54 22.38 19.00
C LEU A 129 9.67 22.42 17.73
N LYS A 130 8.63 23.26 17.75
CA LYS A 130 7.71 23.36 16.58
C LYS A 130 8.44 23.85 15.33
N ALA A 131 9.32 24.83 15.47
CA ALA A 131 10.12 25.36 14.37
C ALA A 131 11.09 24.30 13.82
N VAL A 132 11.77 23.57 14.70
CA VAL A 132 12.69 22.49 14.33
C VAL A 132 11.93 21.37 13.58
N VAL A 133 10.79 20.93 14.08
CA VAL A 133 9.98 19.89 13.44
C VAL A 133 9.48 20.33 12.05
N LEU A 134 9.05 21.58 11.93
CA LEU A 134 8.65 22.15 10.63
C LEU A 134 9.83 22.28 9.67
N ALA A 135 11.02 22.63 10.15
CA ALA A 135 12.22 22.67 9.34
C ALA A 135 12.60 21.27 8.80
N VAL A 136 12.46 20.21 9.63
CA VAL A 136 12.62 18.82 9.18
C VAL A 136 11.61 18.46 8.11
N ARG A 137 10.34 18.81 8.29
CA ARG A 137 9.29 18.64 7.26
C ARG A 137 9.68 19.31 5.94
N ASP A 138 10.08 20.57 5.99
CA ASP A 138 10.38 21.36 4.79
C ASP A 138 11.59 20.81 4.03
N ARG A 139 12.63 20.41 4.77
CA ARG A 139 13.80 19.72 4.18
C ARG A 139 13.38 18.41 3.53
N SER A 140 12.53 17.63 4.20
CA SER A 140 12.02 16.36 3.68
C SER A 140 11.17 16.55 2.42
N GLN A 141 10.33 17.58 2.39
CA GLN A 141 9.55 17.93 1.20
C GLN A 141 10.43 18.34 0.01
N ARG A 142 11.41 19.22 0.25
CA ARG A 142 12.37 19.65 -0.80
C ARG A 142 13.17 18.47 -1.35
N LEU A 143 13.67 17.61 -0.47
CA LEU A 143 14.43 16.43 -0.91
C LEU A 143 13.55 15.46 -1.69
N ARG A 144 12.31 15.21 -1.24
CA ARG A 144 11.35 14.39 -1.97
C ARG A 144 11.06 14.95 -3.36
N SER A 145 10.79 16.26 -3.47
CA SER A 145 10.53 16.88 -4.77
C SER A 145 11.73 16.76 -5.73
N ARG A 146 12.96 16.90 -5.23
CA ARG A 146 14.18 16.67 -6.02
C ARG A 146 14.31 15.23 -6.48
N LEU A 147 14.03 14.27 -5.61
CA LEU A 147 14.04 12.84 -5.96
C LEU A 147 12.95 12.51 -6.97
N ASP A 148 11.74 13.03 -6.78
CA ASP A 148 10.63 12.84 -7.72
C ASP A 148 10.98 13.38 -9.12
N ALA A 149 11.62 14.55 -9.21
CA ALA A 149 12.11 15.12 -10.46
C ALA A 149 13.23 14.28 -11.10
N ALA A 150 14.19 13.80 -10.29
CA ALA A 150 15.27 12.94 -10.75
C ALA A 150 14.74 11.59 -11.26
N PHE A 151 13.77 10.98 -10.56
CA PHE A 151 13.14 9.75 -11.00
C PHE A 151 12.31 9.96 -12.27
N ALA A 152 11.57 11.08 -12.37
CA ALA A 152 10.85 11.43 -13.59
C ALA A 152 11.80 11.54 -14.80
N ALA A 153 12.96 12.17 -14.62
CA ALA A 153 13.97 12.27 -15.66
C ALA A 153 14.59 10.91 -16.00
N HIS A 154 14.93 10.11 -14.99
CA HIS A 154 15.56 8.78 -15.16
C HIS A 154 14.62 7.79 -15.86
N PHE A 155 13.30 7.83 -15.53
CA PHE A 155 12.31 6.91 -16.07
C PHE A 155 11.47 7.49 -17.23
N ARG A 156 11.83 8.66 -17.77
CA ARG A 156 11.05 9.41 -18.78
C ARG A 156 10.57 8.56 -19.95
N GLU A 157 11.37 7.58 -20.37
CA GLU A 157 11.05 6.70 -21.50
C GLU A 157 10.51 5.32 -21.08
N ALA A 158 10.25 5.10 -19.77
CA ALA A 158 9.70 3.84 -19.32
C ALA A 158 8.16 3.93 -19.37
N PRO A 159 7.49 3.30 -20.33
CA PRO A 159 6.03 3.34 -20.40
C PRO A 159 5.45 2.68 -19.14
N ILE A 160 4.49 3.36 -18.52
CA ILE A 160 3.77 2.84 -17.34
C ILE A 160 3.03 1.56 -17.74
N GLU A 161 2.45 1.53 -18.95
CA GLU A 161 1.69 0.40 -19.50
C GLU A 161 2.55 -0.83 -19.84
N GLY A 162 3.83 -0.65 -20.13
CA GLY A 162 4.75 -1.75 -20.48
C GLY A 162 5.53 -2.32 -19.29
N GLY A 163 5.35 -1.75 -18.10
CA GLY A 163 6.17 -2.08 -16.93
C GLY A 163 7.56 -1.42 -16.94
N LEU A 164 8.22 -1.44 -15.78
CA LEU A 164 9.53 -0.87 -15.56
C LEU A 164 10.63 -1.90 -15.87
N GLY A 165 11.59 -1.56 -16.72
CA GLY A 165 12.76 -2.41 -16.95
C GLY A 165 13.58 -2.61 -15.66
N THR A 166 13.88 -3.86 -15.31
CA THR A 166 14.64 -4.18 -14.09
C THR A 166 16.04 -3.56 -14.13
N GLN A 167 16.69 -3.55 -15.28
CA GLN A 167 18.00 -2.92 -15.43
C GLN A 167 17.96 -1.42 -15.14
N ARG A 168 16.91 -0.71 -15.61
CA ARG A 168 16.72 0.71 -15.30
C ARG A 168 16.52 0.95 -13.81
N LEU A 169 15.73 0.09 -13.15
CA LEU A 169 15.53 0.17 -11.70
C LEU A 169 16.83 -0.11 -10.94
N LEU A 170 17.59 -1.12 -11.37
CA LEU A 170 18.84 -1.50 -10.74
C LEU A 170 19.99 -0.51 -11.00
N ALA A 171 19.91 0.31 -12.05
CA ALA A 171 20.84 1.42 -12.31
C ALA A 171 20.69 2.56 -11.29
N VAL A 172 19.54 2.66 -10.60
CA VAL A 172 19.37 3.59 -9.47
C VAL A 172 20.27 3.13 -8.31
N PRO A 173 20.98 4.05 -7.61
CA PRO A 173 21.76 3.71 -6.41
C PRO A 173 20.93 2.88 -5.42
N GLY A 174 21.52 1.84 -4.84
CA GLY A 174 20.81 0.83 -4.02
C GLY A 174 19.93 1.43 -2.94
N VAL A 175 20.45 2.42 -2.21
CA VAL A 175 19.75 3.13 -1.13
C VAL A 175 18.50 3.88 -1.64
N LEU A 176 18.42 4.26 -2.90
CA LEU A 176 17.31 5.00 -3.51
C LEU A 176 16.30 4.11 -4.25
N ARG A 177 16.63 2.83 -4.50
CA ARG A 177 15.75 1.90 -5.24
C ARG A 177 14.35 1.75 -4.63
N PRO A 178 14.18 1.64 -3.29
CA PRO A 178 12.84 1.59 -2.69
C PRO A 178 12.03 2.87 -2.96
N ALA A 179 12.68 4.04 -2.90
CA ALA A 179 12.04 5.32 -3.21
C ALA A 179 11.67 5.45 -4.69
N ALA A 180 12.54 5.02 -5.59
CA ALA A 180 12.31 5.01 -7.03
C ALA A 180 11.15 4.06 -7.41
N LEU A 181 11.13 2.86 -6.83
CA LEU A 181 10.04 1.90 -7.03
C LEU A 181 8.70 2.45 -6.50
N ARG A 182 8.72 3.11 -5.35
CA ARG A 182 7.53 3.76 -4.77
C ARG A 182 7.03 4.91 -5.65
N TRP A 183 7.95 5.69 -6.19
CA TRP A 183 7.63 6.75 -7.14
C TRP A 183 6.94 6.18 -8.38
N TRP A 184 7.52 5.14 -8.98
CA TRP A 184 6.96 4.48 -10.17
C TRP A 184 5.58 3.85 -9.88
N LEU A 185 5.41 3.18 -8.73
CA LEU A 185 4.12 2.61 -8.32
C LEU A 185 3.02 3.68 -8.23
N ARG A 186 3.35 4.86 -7.69
CA ARG A 186 2.39 5.99 -7.67
C ARG A 186 2.02 6.46 -9.07
N ALA A 187 2.98 6.57 -9.96
CA ALA A 187 2.75 6.91 -11.37
C ALA A 187 1.90 5.83 -12.07
N ALA A 188 2.05 4.56 -11.70
CA ALA A 188 1.24 3.43 -12.16
C ALA A 188 -0.14 3.32 -11.47
N GLY A 189 -0.59 4.34 -10.73
CA GLY A 189 -1.91 4.38 -10.10
C GLY A 189 -2.06 3.50 -8.84
N VAL A 190 -0.97 3.14 -8.18
CA VAL A 190 -1.02 2.43 -6.90
C VAL A 190 -1.15 3.45 -5.77
N ALA A 191 -2.37 3.59 -5.24
CA ALA A 191 -2.70 4.61 -4.23
C ALA A 191 -1.94 4.41 -2.90
N THR A 192 -1.74 3.15 -2.49
CA THR A 192 -1.03 2.78 -1.25
C THR A 192 0.14 1.87 -1.60
N PRO A 193 1.37 2.38 -1.63
CA PRO A 193 2.55 1.56 -1.85
C PRO A 193 2.80 0.59 -0.67
N PRO A 194 3.47 -0.55 -0.91
CA PRO A 194 3.91 -1.47 0.13
C PRO A 194 4.86 -0.83 1.16
N SER A 195 5.07 -1.51 2.28
CA SER A 195 6.05 -1.10 3.30
C SER A 195 7.48 -1.08 2.73
N SER A 196 8.37 -0.30 3.36
CA SER A 196 9.78 -0.26 2.94
C SER A 196 10.43 -1.63 3.01
N SER A 197 10.20 -2.40 4.09
CA SER A 197 10.74 -3.76 4.25
C SER A 197 10.26 -4.72 3.17
N SER A 198 8.97 -4.67 2.82
CA SER A 198 8.43 -5.50 1.73
C SER A 198 9.03 -5.14 0.37
N MET A 199 9.27 -3.84 0.12
CA MET A 199 9.93 -3.40 -1.11
C MET A 199 11.41 -3.78 -1.17
N GLU A 200 12.11 -3.71 -0.05
CA GLU A 200 13.52 -4.15 0.05
C GLU A 200 13.64 -5.65 -0.21
N ALA A 201 12.76 -6.48 0.38
CA ALA A 201 12.72 -7.91 0.11
C ALA A 201 12.44 -8.21 -1.39
N PHE A 202 11.50 -7.49 -2.00
CA PHE A 202 11.21 -7.62 -3.43
C PHE A 202 12.41 -7.23 -4.31
N LEU A 203 13.08 -6.11 -3.99
CA LEU A 203 14.27 -5.65 -4.71
C LEU A 203 15.46 -6.62 -4.56
N SER A 204 15.64 -7.22 -3.39
CA SER A 204 16.63 -8.27 -3.17
C SER A 204 16.36 -9.50 -4.03
N GLY A 205 15.10 -9.93 -4.13
CA GLY A 205 14.67 -11.02 -5.01
C GLY A 205 15.00 -10.74 -6.48
N ILE A 206 14.75 -9.53 -6.96
CA ILE A 206 15.10 -9.11 -8.33
C ILE A 206 16.62 -9.16 -8.54
N THR A 207 17.39 -8.67 -7.58
CA THR A 207 18.86 -8.63 -7.70
C THR A 207 19.46 -10.03 -7.74
N LEU A 208 18.92 -10.96 -6.94
CA LEU A 208 19.46 -12.32 -6.81
C LEU A 208 19.01 -13.26 -7.94
N SER A 209 17.77 -13.16 -8.38
CA SER A 209 17.15 -14.15 -9.27
C SER A 209 16.51 -13.56 -10.53
N GLY A 210 16.48 -12.24 -10.67
CA GLY A 210 15.72 -11.56 -11.72
C GLY A 210 14.20 -11.70 -11.59
N ARG A 211 13.71 -12.24 -10.48
CA ARG A 211 12.30 -12.54 -10.23
C ARG A 211 11.84 -11.98 -8.89
N GLY A 212 10.57 -11.68 -8.78
CA GLY A 212 9.97 -11.26 -7.52
C GLY A 212 8.45 -11.14 -7.64
N ARG A 213 7.77 -11.33 -6.52
CA ARG A 213 6.33 -11.08 -6.40
C ARG A 213 6.06 -10.44 -5.04
N LEU A 214 5.27 -9.39 -5.04
CA LEU A 214 4.87 -8.65 -3.85
C LEU A 214 3.39 -8.27 -3.98
N GLU A 215 2.56 -8.75 -3.09
CA GLU A 215 1.15 -8.37 -3.05
C GLU A 215 1.01 -6.90 -2.67
N LEU A 216 0.16 -6.18 -3.39
CA LEU A 216 -0.09 -4.75 -3.15
C LEU A 216 -1.24 -4.57 -2.15
N PRO A 217 -1.15 -3.57 -1.26
CA PRO A 217 -2.24 -3.23 -0.36
C PRO A 217 -3.55 -2.94 -1.10
N GLY A 218 -4.67 -3.33 -0.52
CA GLY A 218 -6.00 -3.19 -1.13
C GLY A 218 -6.51 -4.43 -1.84
N GLY A 219 -5.66 -5.48 -1.95
CA GLY A 219 -6.02 -6.79 -2.48
C GLY A 219 -6.09 -6.89 -4.01
N GLY A 220 -5.91 -8.09 -4.51
CA GLY A 220 -6.12 -8.44 -5.92
C GLY A 220 -5.06 -7.97 -6.92
N ARG A 221 -4.14 -7.06 -6.57
CA ARG A 221 -3.02 -6.66 -7.43
C ARG A 221 -1.69 -7.09 -6.82
N ALA A 222 -0.72 -7.39 -7.64
CA ALA A 222 0.63 -7.71 -7.21
C ALA A 222 1.68 -7.00 -8.08
N LEU A 223 2.80 -6.65 -7.48
CA LEU A 223 4.00 -6.27 -8.19
C LEU A 223 4.75 -7.55 -8.58
N VAL A 224 5.04 -7.73 -9.84
CA VAL A 224 5.69 -8.93 -10.37
C VAL A 224 6.92 -8.53 -11.17
N ALA A 225 8.05 -9.15 -10.85
CA ALA A 225 9.29 -9.05 -11.63
C ALA A 225 9.51 -10.36 -12.37
N ARG A 226 9.58 -10.31 -13.70
CA ARG A 226 9.85 -11.45 -14.59
C ARG A 226 10.33 -10.98 -15.96
N GLY A 227 11.27 -11.72 -16.57
CA GLY A 227 11.73 -11.44 -17.92
C GLY A 227 12.34 -10.04 -18.09
N GLY A 228 13.08 -9.57 -17.09
CA GLY A 228 13.74 -8.26 -17.14
C GLY A 228 12.78 -7.06 -16.92
N ARG A 229 11.55 -7.29 -16.49
CA ARG A 229 10.53 -6.24 -16.26
C ARG A 229 9.86 -6.38 -14.90
N VAL A 230 9.48 -5.25 -14.33
CA VAL A 230 8.62 -5.10 -13.15
C VAL A 230 7.29 -4.53 -13.62
N ALA A 231 6.19 -5.20 -13.31
CA ALA A 231 4.85 -4.77 -13.70
C ALA A 231 3.85 -4.91 -12.55
N VAL A 232 2.79 -4.11 -12.57
CA VAL A 232 1.64 -4.30 -11.70
C VAL A 232 0.69 -5.27 -12.38
N ALA A 233 0.62 -6.50 -11.86
CA ALA A 233 -0.32 -7.50 -12.32
C ALA A 233 -1.69 -7.32 -11.66
N GLY A 234 -2.75 -7.52 -12.42
CA GLY A 234 -4.11 -7.58 -11.89
C GLY A 234 -4.34 -8.77 -10.96
N PRO A 235 -5.55 -8.89 -10.41
CA PRO A 235 -5.92 -10.05 -9.63
C PRO A 235 -5.73 -11.30 -10.47
N LYS A 236 -5.16 -12.35 -9.85
CA LYS A 236 -5.19 -13.67 -10.50
C LYS A 236 -6.65 -14.01 -10.75
N PRO A 237 -7.02 -14.40 -11.99
CA PRO A 237 -8.35 -14.90 -12.22
C PRO A 237 -8.61 -16.03 -11.21
N ARG A 238 -9.66 -15.90 -10.42
CA ARG A 238 -10.11 -17.01 -9.57
C ARG A 238 -10.71 -18.04 -10.53
N LEU A 239 -9.99 -19.11 -10.73
CA LEU A 239 -10.53 -20.24 -11.44
C LEU A 239 -11.74 -20.76 -10.65
N ALA A 240 -12.86 -20.93 -11.31
CA ALA A 240 -13.98 -21.68 -10.74
C ALA A 240 -13.47 -23.09 -10.35
N PRO A 241 -13.99 -23.70 -9.30
CA PRO A 241 -13.66 -25.09 -9.04
C PRO A 241 -13.98 -25.94 -10.25
N PHE A 242 -13.01 -26.71 -10.72
CA PHE A 242 -13.18 -27.61 -11.84
C PHE A 242 -12.81 -29.05 -11.46
N SER A 243 -13.39 -30.03 -12.16
CA SER A 243 -13.08 -31.44 -12.00
C SER A 243 -13.16 -32.10 -13.37
N TYR A 244 -12.10 -32.76 -13.77
CA TYR A 244 -12.04 -33.57 -14.97
C TYR A 244 -11.87 -35.04 -14.59
N THR A 245 -12.64 -35.90 -15.21
CA THR A 245 -12.53 -37.33 -15.07
C THR A 245 -12.11 -37.90 -16.44
N PHE A 246 -11.08 -38.71 -16.48
CA PHE A 246 -10.59 -39.31 -17.70
C PHE A 246 -10.01 -40.71 -17.43
N GLU A 247 -9.95 -41.54 -18.48
CA GLU A 247 -9.40 -42.91 -18.41
C GLU A 247 -7.93 -42.91 -18.85
N PRO A 248 -7.01 -43.38 -17.95
CA PRO A 248 -5.61 -43.58 -18.37
C PRO A 248 -5.41 -44.90 -19.16
N PRO A 249 -4.48 -44.96 -20.14
CA PRO A 249 -3.69 -43.83 -20.61
C PRO A 249 -4.52 -42.90 -21.50
N GLY A 250 -4.27 -41.59 -21.39
CA GLY A 250 -5.04 -40.61 -22.14
C GLY A 250 -4.53 -39.20 -21.98
N GLU A 251 -5.19 -38.31 -22.67
CA GLU A 251 -4.95 -36.86 -22.56
C GLU A 251 -6.25 -36.16 -22.14
N VAL A 252 -6.12 -35.15 -21.32
CA VAL A 252 -7.21 -34.23 -20.99
C VAL A 252 -6.73 -32.80 -21.09
N GLU A 253 -7.52 -31.95 -21.71
CA GLU A 253 -7.28 -30.54 -21.82
C GLU A 253 -7.97 -29.85 -20.61
N LEU A 254 -7.17 -29.20 -19.75
CA LEU A 254 -7.65 -28.43 -18.63
C LEU A 254 -7.87 -27.00 -19.11
N VAL A 255 -9.04 -26.72 -19.64
CA VAL A 255 -9.38 -25.47 -20.34
C VAL A 255 -9.16 -24.26 -19.43
N GLU A 256 -9.54 -24.37 -18.15
CA GLU A 256 -9.40 -23.31 -17.16
C GLU A 256 -7.94 -22.93 -16.86
N LEU A 257 -7.02 -23.84 -17.12
CA LEU A 257 -5.58 -23.65 -16.90
C LEU A 257 -4.82 -23.40 -18.20
N GLY A 258 -5.46 -23.63 -19.36
CA GLY A 258 -4.78 -23.62 -20.65
C GLY A 258 -3.68 -24.69 -20.73
N LEU A 259 -3.85 -25.83 -20.08
CA LEU A 259 -2.88 -26.92 -20.00
C LEU A 259 -3.45 -28.19 -20.58
N ARG A 260 -2.59 -28.99 -21.20
CA ARG A 260 -2.89 -30.35 -21.60
C ARG A 260 -2.14 -31.33 -20.70
N LEU A 261 -2.87 -32.18 -20.00
CA LEU A 261 -2.33 -33.24 -19.15
C LEU A 261 -2.33 -34.55 -19.97
N ARG A 262 -1.15 -35.15 -20.11
CA ARG A 262 -0.99 -36.47 -20.74
C ARG A 262 -0.59 -37.47 -19.67
N VAL A 263 -1.36 -38.51 -19.50
CA VAL A 263 -1.10 -39.61 -18.56
C VAL A 263 -0.74 -40.86 -19.37
N ARG A 264 0.37 -41.49 -19.01
CA ARG A 264 0.87 -42.73 -19.64
C ARG A 264 1.01 -43.80 -18.58
N ARG A 265 0.80 -45.04 -18.99
CA ARG A 265 1.20 -46.19 -18.13
C ARG A 265 2.71 -46.36 -18.22
N SER A 266 3.37 -46.50 -17.07
CA SER A 266 4.81 -46.80 -17.00
C SER A 266 5.03 -47.80 -15.88
N ALA A 267 6.09 -48.62 -16.00
CA ALA A 267 6.57 -49.41 -14.89
C ALA A 267 6.98 -48.48 -13.71
N VAL A 268 6.64 -48.84 -12.50
CA VAL A 268 6.97 -48.08 -11.29
C VAL A 268 8.36 -48.47 -10.83
N GLU A 269 9.32 -47.59 -10.93
CA GLU A 269 10.65 -47.77 -10.36
C GLU A 269 10.65 -47.38 -8.87
N PRO A 270 11.40 -48.12 -8.00
CA PRO A 270 11.40 -47.86 -6.55
C PRO A 270 11.74 -46.44 -6.14
N TRP A 271 12.53 -45.69 -6.94
CA TRP A 271 12.88 -44.28 -6.67
C TRP A 271 11.72 -43.31 -6.94
N MET A 272 10.74 -43.68 -7.75
CA MET A 272 9.53 -42.88 -8.02
C MET A 272 8.61 -42.82 -6.82
N LEU A 273 8.73 -43.78 -5.87
CA LEU A 273 7.94 -43.86 -4.65
C LEU A 273 8.54 -43.01 -3.50
N ARG A 274 9.75 -42.46 -3.69
CA ARG A 274 10.41 -41.61 -2.71
C ARG A 274 10.18 -40.14 -3.07
N GLY A 275 9.15 -39.54 -2.52
CA GLY A 275 8.89 -38.11 -2.75
C GLY A 275 7.69 -37.61 -1.95
N GLU A 276 7.65 -36.32 -1.71
CA GLU A 276 6.64 -35.62 -0.92
C GLU A 276 5.20 -35.98 -1.31
N PRO A 277 4.23 -35.90 -0.36
CA PRO A 277 2.87 -36.46 -0.49
C PRO A 277 2.01 -35.87 -1.63
N ASP A 278 2.49 -34.87 -2.34
CA ASP A 278 1.76 -34.28 -3.51
C ASP A 278 2.08 -34.97 -4.84
N ARG A 279 2.96 -35.94 -4.88
CA ARG A 279 3.15 -36.82 -6.05
C ARG A 279 2.37 -38.11 -5.80
N ALA A 280 1.17 -38.16 -6.31
CA ALA A 280 0.43 -39.41 -6.39
C ALA A 280 1.21 -40.37 -7.34
N ALA A 281 2.21 -41.06 -6.78
CA ALA A 281 2.79 -42.25 -7.38
C ALA A 281 1.76 -43.36 -7.18
N LEU A 282 0.98 -43.63 -8.21
CA LEU A 282 0.07 -44.79 -8.23
C LEU A 282 0.93 -46.06 -8.40
N ALA A 283 1.41 -46.57 -7.28
CA ALA A 283 1.99 -47.91 -7.23
C ALA A 283 0.88 -48.93 -7.39
N GLY A 284 0.67 -49.42 -8.59
CA GLY A 284 -0.23 -50.51 -8.86
C GLY A 284 0.56 -51.77 -9.16
N GLN A 285 0.44 -52.79 -8.32
CA GLN A 285 0.29 -54.12 -8.84
C GLN A 285 -0.90 -54.08 -9.79
N ALA A 286 -0.73 -54.48 -11.03
CA ALA A 286 -1.75 -54.69 -12.10
C ALA A 286 -3.23 -54.37 -11.71
N ALA A 287 -3.50 -53.26 -11.14
CA ALA A 287 -4.83 -52.82 -10.84
C ALA A 287 -5.29 -51.93 -12.03
N GLU A 288 -6.37 -52.30 -12.61
CA GLU A 288 -7.10 -51.52 -13.59
C GLU A 288 -7.48 -50.18 -12.97
N PHE A 289 -6.74 -49.11 -13.30
CA PHE A 289 -7.18 -47.76 -12.97
C PHE A 289 -8.23 -47.38 -14.01
N ALA A 290 -9.48 -47.52 -13.65
CA ALA A 290 -10.56 -47.16 -14.55
C ALA A 290 -10.73 -45.67 -14.72
N VAL A 291 -10.42 -44.82 -13.70
CA VAL A 291 -10.71 -43.38 -13.68
C VAL A 291 -9.68 -42.59 -12.88
N ALA A 292 -9.14 -41.53 -13.44
CA ALA A 292 -8.36 -40.54 -12.73
C ALA A 292 -9.13 -39.20 -12.69
N THR A 293 -9.15 -38.55 -11.52
CA THR A 293 -9.82 -37.26 -11.35
C THR A 293 -8.80 -36.19 -11.00
N VAL A 294 -8.79 -35.12 -11.78
CA VAL A 294 -8.00 -33.92 -11.52
C VAL A 294 -8.91 -32.83 -10.97
N ARG A 295 -8.60 -32.31 -9.79
CA ARG A 295 -9.37 -31.26 -9.15
C ARG A 295 -8.50 -30.01 -8.95
N GLY A 296 -9.01 -28.85 -9.35
CA GLY A 296 -8.43 -27.56 -9.00
C GLY A 296 -8.76 -27.20 -7.55
N ARG A 297 -7.74 -26.90 -6.75
CA ARG A 297 -7.94 -26.35 -5.40
C ARG A 297 -8.04 -24.82 -5.49
N ARG A 298 -8.85 -24.25 -4.58
CA ARG A 298 -9.07 -22.78 -4.43
C ARG A 298 -7.82 -22.06 -3.98
#